data_f13e188333d124f9279bb78faa9950ea
#
_entry.id   f13e188333d124f9279bb78faa9950ea
#
_cell.length_a   1.000
_cell.length_b   1.000
_cell.length_c   1.000
_cell.angle_alpha   90.00
_cell.angle_beta   90.00
_cell.angle_gamma   90.00
#
_symmetry.space_group_name_H-M   'P 1'
#
loop_
_entity.id
_entity.type
_entity.pdbx_description
1 polymer ?
#
loop_
_entity_poly.entity_id
_entity_poly.type
_entity_poly.pdbx_seq_one_letter_code
_entity_poly.pdbx_strand_id
1 'polypeptide(L)'
;GGVCALMEAGFNTLVEAGYKPENAYFECIHEMKLIVDLIFNAGFEGMRYSISDTAEYGDYMTGKRIITDSVKAEMKQVLTEIQDGTFAKNWILENQVGRTMFNAARAAHADTLAAKTGRELRAKMGWKQAQNLDEAK
;
A
#
# COMPACT_ATOMS: atom_id res chain seq x y z
N GLY A 1 1.19 -6.45 1.67
CA GLY A 1 0.53 -6.49 0.34
C GLY A 1 -0.82 -5.80 0.36
N GLY A 2 -1.70 -6.17 1.28
CA GLY A 2 -3.05 -5.60 1.36
C GLY A 2 -3.06 -4.08 1.58
N VAL A 3 -2.19 -3.55 2.43
CA VAL A 3 -2.08 -2.10 2.64
C VAL A 3 -1.61 -1.40 1.35
N CYS A 4 -0.61 -1.93 0.67
CA CYS A 4 -0.14 -1.35 -0.60
C CYS A 4 -1.24 -1.35 -1.65
N ALA A 5 -1.95 -2.47 -1.81
CA ALA A 5 -3.06 -2.57 -2.76
C ALA A 5 -4.21 -1.59 -2.44
N LEU A 6 -4.52 -1.37 -1.15
CA LEU A 6 -5.53 -0.40 -0.73
C LEU A 6 -5.11 1.04 -1.07
N MET A 7 -3.85 1.38 -0.82
CA MET A 7 -3.30 2.71 -1.17
C MET A 7 -3.32 2.95 -2.67
N GLU A 8 -2.92 1.96 -3.48
CA GLU A 8 -2.98 2.04 -4.94
C GLU A 8 -4.41 2.14 -5.45
N ALA A 9 -5.35 1.39 -4.89
CA ALA A 9 -6.76 1.49 -5.25
C ALA A 9 -7.33 2.89 -4.96
N GLY A 10 -7.00 3.48 -3.80
CA GLY A 10 -7.38 4.85 -3.46
C GLY A 10 -6.80 5.87 -4.44
N PHE A 11 -5.50 5.77 -4.72
CA PHE A 11 -4.82 6.62 -5.68
C PHE A 11 -5.48 6.55 -7.07
N ASN A 12 -5.69 5.35 -7.60
CA ASN A 12 -6.30 5.15 -8.91
C ASN A 12 -7.73 5.70 -8.96
N THR A 13 -8.53 5.47 -7.91
CA THR A 13 -9.90 5.99 -7.81
C THR A 13 -9.94 7.50 -7.92
N LEU A 14 -9.04 8.22 -7.25
CA LEU A 14 -8.96 9.69 -7.34
C LEU A 14 -8.52 10.14 -8.73
N VAL A 15 -7.50 9.52 -9.31
CA VAL A 15 -7.02 9.86 -10.65
C VAL A 15 -8.09 9.62 -11.71
N GLU A 16 -8.79 8.49 -11.65
CA GLU A 16 -9.91 8.18 -12.56
C GLU A 16 -11.08 9.17 -12.42
N ALA A 17 -11.27 9.73 -11.23
CA ALA A 17 -12.24 10.81 -10.98
C ALA A 17 -11.77 12.19 -11.46
N GLY A 18 -10.55 12.30 -12.02
CA GLY A 18 -10.01 13.53 -12.59
C GLY A 18 -9.16 14.37 -11.65
N TYR A 19 -8.83 13.89 -10.45
CA TYR A 19 -7.90 14.56 -9.56
C TYR A 19 -6.46 14.44 -10.09
N LYS A 20 -5.64 15.44 -9.79
CA LYS A 20 -4.22 15.43 -10.18
C LYS A 20 -3.48 14.31 -9.48
N PRO A 21 -2.60 13.55 -10.17
CA PRO A 21 -1.84 12.46 -9.57
C PRO A 21 -1.04 12.87 -8.33
N GLU A 22 -0.49 14.10 -8.32
CA GLU A 22 0.25 14.61 -7.17
C GLU A 22 -0.64 14.71 -5.91
N ASN A 23 -1.87 15.23 -6.07
CA ASN A 23 -2.82 15.34 -4.97
C ASN A 23 -3.24 13.94 -4.48
N ALA A 24 -3.59 13.04 -5.42
CA ALA A 24 -3.94 11.66 -5.10
C ALA A 24 -2.79 10.94 -4.35
N TYR A 25 -1.54 11.22 -4.74
CA TYR A 25 -0.37 10.65 -4.07
C TYR A 25 -0.21 11.16 -2.63
N PHE A 26 -0.41 12.46 -2.40
CA PHE A 26 -0.36 13.03 -1.06
C PHE A 26 -1.42 12.41 -0.16
N GLU A 27 -2.67 12.39 -0.60
CA GLU A 27 -3.81 11.92 0.19
C GLU A 27 -3.77 10.40 0.46
N CYS A 28 -3.45 9.57 -0.55
CA CYS A 28 -3.56 8.12 -0.41
C CYS A 28 -2.26 7.44 0.04
N ILE A 29 -1.09 8.08 -0.17
CA ILE A 29 0.21 7.43 0.04
C ILE A 29 1.04 8.18 1.06
N HIS A 30 1.30 9.47 0.85
CA HIS A 30 2.17 10.25 1.72
C HIS A 30 1.56 10.44 3.12
N GLU A 31 0.29 10.77 3.21
CA GLU A 31 -0.40 11.00 4.48
C GLU A 31 -0.48 9.75 5.34
N MET A 32 -0.42 8.56 4.73
CA MET A 32 -0.42 7.30 5.48
C MET A 32 0.68 7.26 6.56
N LYS A 33 1.82 7.92 6.33
CA LYS A 33 2.88 8.00 7.34
C LYS A 33 2.39 8.64 8.64
N LEU A 34 1.65 9.75 8.54
CA LEU A 34 1.09 10.43 9.71
C LEU A 34 0.16 9.50 10.50
N ILE A 35 -0.74 8.83 9.80
CA ILE A 35 -1.69 7.90 10.42
C ILE A 35 -0.96 6.74 11.09
N VAL A 36 0.02 6.16 10.43
CA VAL A 36 0.83 5.05 10.99
C VAL A 36 1.63 5.51 12.20
N ASP A 37 2.23 6.69 12.16
CA ASP A 37 2.97 7.25 13.30
C ASP A 37 2.03 7.47 14.52
N LEU A 38 0.82 7.96 14.30
CA LEU A 38 -0.17 8.12 15.36
C LEU A 38 -0.59 6.77 15.97
N ILE A 39 -0.83 5.76 15.14
CA ILE A 39 -1.16 4.40 15.60
C ILE A 39 0.01 3.81 16.38
N PHE A 40 1.23 3.96 15.87
CA PHE A 40 2.44 3.44 16.52
C PHE A 40 2.65 4.04 17.91
N ASN A 41 2.45 5.35 18.07
CA ASN A 41 2.70 6.06 19.31
C ASN A 41 1.57 5.93 20.34
N ALA A 42 0.31 5.82 19.90
CA ALA A 42 -0.84 5.94 20.78
C ALA A 42 -2.00 4.95 20.49
N GLY A 43 -1.74 3.94 19.64
CA GLY A 43 -2.74 2.96 19.25
C GLY A 43 -3.87 3.56 18.39
N PHE A 44 -4.85 2.72 18.05
CA PHE A 44 -6.01 3.18 17.26
C PHE A 44 -6.83 4.24 17.96
N GLU A 45 -6.96 4.16 19.28
CA GLU A 45 -7.69 5.13 20.08
C GLU A 45 -7.03 6.51 20.02
N GLY A 46 -5.73 6.58 20.28
CA GLY A 46 -4.98 7.83 20.24
C GLY A 46 -4.90 8.42 18.82
N MET A 47 -4.79 7.58 17.79
CA MET A 47 -4.87 8.04 16.41
C MET A 47 -6.21 8.73 16.14
N ARG A 48 -7.34 8.08 16.46
CA ARG A 48 -8.68 8.63 16.27
C ARG A 48 -8.90 9.92 17.03
N TYR A 49 -8.43 9.99 18.27
CA TYR A 49 -8.47 11.23 19.06
C TYR A 49 -7.69 12.39 18.42
N SER A 50 -6.64 12.07 17.66
CA SER A 50 -5.72 13.07 17.08
C SER A 50 -6.12 13.56 15.69
N ILE A 51 -7.05 12.90 15.02
CA ILE A 51 -7.57 13.31 13.70
C ILE A 51 -8.86 14.12 13.86
N SER A 52 -9.37 14.71 12.76
CA SER A 52 -10.62 15.46 12.80
C SER A 52 -11.83 14.54 13.00
N ASP A 53 -12.90 15.07 13.61
CA ASP A 53 -14.17 14.35 13.79
C ASP A 53 -14.71 13.80 12.45
N THR A 54 -14.52 14.54 11.36
CA THR A 54 -14.92 14.10 10.01
C THR A 54 -14.12 12.88 9.55
N ALA A 55 -12.82 12.86 9.79
CA ALA A 55 -11.96 11.74 9.44
C ALA A 55 -12.26 10.51 10.31
N GLU A 56 -12.47 10.71 11.60
CA GLU A 56 -12.88 9.65 12.54
C GLU A 56 -14.24 9.05 12.15
N TYR A 57 -15.21 9.89 11.81
CA TYR A 57 -16.51 9.43 11.32
C TYR A 57 -16.35 8.60 10.03
N GLY A 58 -15.53 9.06 9.09
CA GLY A 58 -15.21 8.33 7.85
C GLY A 58 -14.57 6.96 8.12
N ASP A 59 -13.65 6.87 9.08
CA ASP A 59 -13.02 5.61 9.50
C ASP A 59 -14.09 4.59 9.96
N TYR A 60 -14.99 4.98 10.85
CA TYR A 60 -16.04 4.08 11.35
C TYR A 60 -17.05 3.67 10.30
N MET A 61 -17.45 4.60 9.42
CA MET A 61 -18.54 4.35 8.48
C MET A 61 -18.07 3.71 7.15
N THR A 62 -16.86 4.02 6.72
CA THR A 62 -16.36 3.60 5.40
C THR A 62 -15.47 2.37 5.47
N GLY A 63 -14.68 2.22 6.53
CA GLY A 63 -13.72 1.13 6.67
C GLY A 63 -14.35 -0.25 6.46
N LYS A 64 -15.49 -0.51 7.09
CA LYS A 64 -16.23 -1.79 6.99
C LYS A 64 -16.86 -2.04 5.62
N ARG A 65 -17.07 -1.00 4.81
CA ARG A 65 -17.59 -1.15 3.44
C ARG A 65 -16.50 -1.62 2.48
N ILE A 66 -15.25 -1.32 2.78
CA ILE A 66 -14.09 -1.70 1.96
C ILE A 66 -13.48 -2.99 2.48
N ILE A 67 -13.20 -3.07 3.78
CA ILE A 67 -12.68 -4.28 4.42
C ILE A 67 -13.85 -5.11 4.96
N THR A 68 -14.42 -5.91 4.08
CA THR A 68 -15.58 -6.74 4.32
C THR A 68 -15.20 -8.10 4.92
N ASP A 69 -16.20 -8.91 5.29
CA ASP A 69 -15.99 -10.28 5.75
C ASP A 69 -15.29 -11.17 4.70
N SER A 70 -15.48 -10.89 3.41
CA SER A 70 -14.76 -11.61 2.35
C SER A 70 -13.26 -11.33 2.37
N VAL A 71 -12.83 -10.11 2.66
CA VAL A 71 -11.41 -9.78 2.83
C VAL A 71 -10.83 -10.55 4.02
N LYS A 72 -11.56 -10.63 5.13
CA LYS A 72 -11.13 -11.41 6.29
C LYS A 72 -11.06 -12.91 6.01
N ALA A 73 -11.99 -13.44 5.20
CA ALA A 73 -11.95 -14.83 4.76
C ALA A 73 -10.70 -15.10 3.89
N GLU A 74 -10.38 -14.19 2.98
CA GLU A 74 -9.16 -14.28 2.17
C GLU A 74 -7.88 -14.24 3.04
N MET A 75 -7.84 -13.37 4.05
CA MET A 75 -6.71 -13.34 5.01
C MET A 75 -6.52 -14.69 5.71
N LYS A 76 -7.61 -15.39 6.06
CA LYS A 76 -7.54 -16.74 6.64
C LYS A 76 -7.01 -17.76 5.64
N GLN A 77 -7.43 -17.67 4.37
CA GLN A 77 -6.92 -18.54 3.32
C GLN A 77 -5.42 -18.33 3.11
N VAL A 78 -4.96 -17.10 3.00
CA VAL A 78 -3.52 -16.75 2.91
C VAL A 78 -2.74 -17.30 4.11
N LEU A 79 -3.28 -17.20 5.33
CA LEU A 79 -2.64 -17.76 6.51
C LEU A 79 -2.52 -19.28 6.41
N THR A 80 -3.57 -19.97 5.94
CA THR A 80 -3.55 -21.43 5.72
C THR A 80 -2.46 -21.81 4.71
N GLU A 81 -2.33 -21.10 3.61
CA GLU A 81 -1.30 -21.34 2.58
C GLU A 81 0.13 -21.13 3.09
N ILE A 82 0.31 -20.23 4.06
CA ILE A 82 1.59 -20.07 4.76
C ILE A 82 1.85 -21.27 5.68
N GLN A 83 0.84 -21.67 6.45
CA GLN A 83 0.98 -22.74 7.46
C GLN A 83 1.16 -24.14 6.85
N ASP A 84 0.50 -24.42 5.73
CA ASP A 84 0.58 -25.70 5.03
C ASP A 84 1.78 -25.82 4.08
N GLY A 85 2.57 -24.77 3.93
CA GLY A 85 3.75 -24.73 3.07
C GLY A 85 3.48 -24.39 1.61
N THR A 86 2.24 -24.14 1.21
CA THR A 86 1.88 -23.79 -0.18
C THR A 86 2.61 -22.54 -0.64
N PHE A 87 2.64 -21.49 0.20
CA PHE A 87 3.38 -20.26 -0.12
C PHE A 87 4.88 -20.53 -0.30
N ALA A 88 5.49 -21.28 0.61
CA ALA A 88 6.92 -21.60 0.55
C ALA A 88 7.26 -22.42 -0.70
N LYS A 89 6.44 -23.41 -1.03
CA LYS A 89 6.59 -24.22 -2.25
C LYS A 89 6.57 -23.34 -3.49
N ASN A 90 5.57 -22.45 -3.61
CA ASN A 90 5.42 -21.57 -4.77
C ASN A 90 6.62 -20.63 -4.92
N TRP A 91 7.11 -20.07 -3.81
CA TRP A 91 8.29 -19.21 -3.83
C TRP A 91 9.58 -19.97 -4.23
N ILE A 92 9.77 -21.19 -3.76
CA ILE A 92 10.92 -22.03 -4.15
C ILE A 92 10.86 -22.35 -5.64
N LEU A 93 9.69 -22.74 -6.17
CA LEU A 93 9.53 -23.00 -7.60
C LEU A 93 9.78 -21.75 -8.44
N GLU A 94 9.28 -20.60 -8.03
CA GLU A 94 9.53 -19.31 -8.69
C GLU A 94 11.04 -19.00 -8.76
N ASN A 95 11.78 -19.27 -7.70
CA ASN A 95 13.23 -19.12 -7.69
C ASN A 95 13.93 -20.12 -8.65
N GLN A 96 13.46 -21.37 -8.71
CA GLN A 96 14.05 -22.38 -9.58
C GLN A 96 13.89 -22.06 -11.08
N VAL A 97 12.78 -21.40 -11.46
CA VAL A 97 12.55 -20.96 -12.84
C VAL A 97 13.07 -19.56 -13.14
N GLY A 98 13.96 -19.03 -12.30
CA GLY A 98 14.63 -17.75 -12.54
C GLY A 98 13.81 -16.50 -12.20
N ARG A 99 12.80 -16.63 -11.34
CA ARG A 99 11.95 -15.52 -10.86
C ARG A 99 11.23 -14.76 -11.98
N THR A 100 10.75 -15.48 -12.97
CA THR A 100 10.14 -14.86 -14.16
C THR A 100 8.90 -14.02 -13.84
N MET A 101 7.95 -14.56 -13.08
CA MET A 101 6.76 -13.81 -12.65
C MET A 101 7.10 -12.68 -11.68
N PHE A 102 7.98 -12.94 -10.73
CA PHE A 102 8.42 -11.95 -9.75
C PHE A 102 9.10 -10.74 -10.42
N ASN A 103 9.99 -10.98 -11.39
CA ASN A 103 10.65 -9.90 -12.11
C ASN A 103 9.69 -9.13 -13.03
N ALA A 104 8.75 -9.81 -13.69
CA ALA A 104 7.70 -9.17 -14.48
C ALA A 104 6.81 -8.28 -13.60
N ALA A 105 6.36 -8.77 -12.44
CA ALA A 105 5.57 -8.00 -11.49
C ALA A 105 6.36 -6.77 -10.97
N ARG A 106 7.64 -6.94 -10.65
CA ARG A 106 8.52 -5.83 -10.22
C ARG A 106 8.60 -4.74 -11.28
N ALA A 107 8.81 -5.12 -12.55
CA ALA A 107 8.87 -4.17 -13.66
C ALA A 107 7.53 -3.44 -13.86
N ALA A 108 6.42 -4.16 -13.87
CA ALA A 108 5.09 -3.59 -14.01
C ALA A 108 4.76 -2.59 -12.90
N HIS A 109 5.04 -2.94 -11.64
CA HIS A 109 4.79 -2.03 -10.50
C HIS A 109 5.71 -0.81 -10.50
N ALA A 110 6.93 -0.92 -10.97
CA ALA A 110 7.83 0.24 -11.12
C ALA A 110 7.35 1.23 -12.19
N ASP A 111 6.54 0.78 -13.14
CA ASP A 111 6.00 1.60 -14.24
C ASP A 111 4.62 2.20 -13.98
N THR A 112 3.99 1.91 -12.84
CA THR A 112 2.68 2.49 -12.47
C THR A 112 2.74 4.01 -12.35
N LEU A 113 1.60 4.66 -12.58
CA LEU A 113 1.49 6.12 -12.42
C LEU A 113 1.83 6.54 -10.98
N ALA A 114 1.35 5.82 -9.98
CA ALA A 114 1.67 6.07 -8.58
C ALA A 114 3.18 6.03 -8.30
N ALA A 115 3.89 5.04 -8.86
CA ALA A 115 5.34 4.93 -8.71
C ALA A 115 6.08 6.09 -9.38
N LYS A 116 5.67 6.47 -10.60
CA LYS A 116 6.22 7.62 -11.34
C LYS A 116 6.01 8.93 -10.60
N THR A 117 4.77 9.21 -10.22
CA THR A 117 4.41 10.40 -9.44
C THR A 117 5.21 10.49 -8.14
N GLY A 118 5.31 9.38 -7.42
CA GLY A 118 6.07 9.33 -6.18
C GLY A 118 7.57 9.60 -6.36
N ARG A 119 8.19 9.13 -7.45
CA ARG A 119 9.60 9.45 -7.76
C ARG A 119 9.79 10.94 -8.03
N GLU A 120 8.91 11.52 -8.84
CA GLU A 120 8.97 12.95 -9.18
C GLU A 120 8.79 13.85 -7.94
N LEU A 121 7.84 13.52 -7.08
CA LEU A 121 7.59 14.26 -5.84
C LEU A 121 8.78 14.18 -4.89
N ARG A 122 9.34 12.99 -4.68
CA ARG A 122 10.53 12.82 -3.83
C ARG A 122 11.73 13.61 -4.35
N ALA A 123 11.93 13.63 -5.67
CA ALA A 123 13.02 14.40 -6.28
C ALA A 123 12.83 15.92 -6.10
N LYS A 124 11.61 16.43 -6.17
CA LYS A 124 11.30 17.86 -6.03
C LYS A 124 11.30 18.34 -4.58
N MET A 125 10.89 17.51 -3.64
CA MET A 125 10.66 17.92 -2.25
C MET A 125 11.86 17.70 -1.33
N GLY A 126 13.00 17.26 -1.84
CA GLY A 126 14.21 17.05 -1.05
C GLY A 126 14.02 16.03 0.09
N TRP A 127 13.01 15.17 0.00
CA TRP A 127 12.81 14.10 0.96
C TRP A 127 14.04 13.20 0.94
N LYS A 128 14.69 13.08 2.10
CA LYS A 128 15.92 12.32 2.23
C LYS A 128 15.75 10.93 1.64
N GLN A 129 16.59 10.67 0.64
CA GLN A 129 16.80 9.39 -0.02
C GLN A 129 15.64 8.86 -0.88
N ALA A 130 15.58 9.34 -2.13
CA ALA A 130 15.39 8.36 -3.19
C ALA A 130 16.58 7.39 -3.10
N GLN A 131 16.41 6.25 -2.41
CA GLN A 131 17.35 5.15 -2.57
C GLN A 131 17.41 4.87 -4.07
N ASN A 132 18.59 4.85 -4.63
CA ASN A 132 18.80 4.42 -6.00
C ASN A 132 18.43 2.93 -6.01
N LEU A 133 17.18 2.63 -6.36
CA LEU A 133 16.66 1.25 -6.36
C LEU A 133 17.39 0.37 -7.38
N ASP A 134 18.10 1.01 -8.31
CA ASP A 134 18.93 0.33 -9.30
C ASP A 134 20.25 -0.22 -8.69
N GLU A 135 20.67 0.29 -7.53
CA GLU A 135 21.90 -0.14 -6.83
C GLU A 135 21.61 -1.09 -5.64
N ALA A 136 20.36 -1.29 -5.27
CA ALA A 136 20.00 -1.97 -4.02
C ALA A 136 19.77 -3.49 -4.14
N LYS A 137 19.93 -4.13 -5.32
CA LYS A 137 19.82 -5.60 -5.46
C LYS A 137 20.65 -6.15 -6.60
#